data_6274ef85795295c41e4e87bb6b597e58
#
_entry.id   6274ef85795295c41e4e87bb6b597e58
#
_cell.length_a   1.000
_cell.length_b   1.000
_cell.length_c   1.000
_cell.angle_alpha   90.00
_cell.angle_beta   90.00
_cell.angle_gamma   90.00
#
_symmetry.space_group_name_H-M   'P 1'
#
loop_
_entity.id
_entity.type
_entity.pdbx_description
1 polymer ?
#
loop_
_entity_poly.entity_id
_entity_poly.type
_entity_poly.pdbx_seq_one_letter_code
_entity_poly.pdbx_strand_id
1 'polypeptide(L)'
;VGLADDAGALVGGVMFTGWNSSDVEVHVFAPGLLTRRVVRLIMGIALLQFGVNRLTVRTRKKHMARGVRKVGAVYEGTVKRLYGPTDTAQHSAQQFAFYRETIEKLAGLSGQRTT
;
A
#
# COMPACT_ATOMS: atom_id res chain seq x y z
N VAL A 1 -10.57 2.98 -5.67
CA VAL A 1 -10.95 4.23 -5.00
C VAL A 1 -10.29 5.41 -5.69
N GLY A 2 -11.07 6.39 -6.08
CA GLY A 2 -10.55 7.61 -6.69
C GLY A 2 -10.12 8.64 -5.65
N LEU A 3 -9.06 9.37 -5.96
CA LEU A 3 -8.58 10.49 -5.16
C LEU A 3 -8.92 11.79 -5.90
N ALA A 4 -9.56 12.73 -5.21
CA ALA A 4 -9.96 14.00 -5.79
C ALA A 4 -9.25 15.14 -5.08
N ASP A 5 -8.99 16.24 -5.83
CA ASP A 5 -8.49 17.47 -5.25
C ASP A 5 -9.64 18.28 -4.62
N ASP A 6 -9.32 19.48 -4.09
CA ASP A 6 -10.30 20.34 -3.42
C ASP A 6 -11.41 20.82 -4.37
N ALA A 7 -11.14 20.84 -5.66
CA ALA A 7 -12.13 21.22 -6.67
C ALA A 7 -13.00 20.02 -7.11
N GLY A 8 -12.74 18.82 -6.58
CA GLY A 8 -13.47 17.62 -6.95
C GLY A 8 -12.96 16.91 -8.19
N ALA A 9 -11.87 17.40 -8.82
CA ALA A 9 -11.29 16.73 -9.97
C ALA A 9 -10.54 15.46 -9.53
N LEU A 10 -10.69 14.38 -10.28
CA LEU A 10 -9.99 13.12 -10.00
C LEU A 10 -8.50 13.31 -10.31
N VAL A 11 -7.64 13.16 -9.30
CA VAL A 11 -6.19 13.37 -9.42
C VAL A 11 -5.38 12.12 -9.17
N GLY A 12 -6.03 11.02 -8.83
CA GLY A 12 -5.37 9.75 -8.62
C GLY A 12 -6.35 8.68 -8.21
N GLY A 13 -5.83 7.52 -7.89
CA GLY A 13 -6.66 6.42 -7.47
C GLY A 13 -5.89 5.36 -6.73
N VAL A 14 -6.63 4.47 -6.09
CA VAL A 14 -6.11 3.29 -5.40
C VAL A 14 -6.87 2.07 -5.90
N MET A 15 -6.14 1.03 -6.27
CA MET A 15 -6.72 -0.21 -6.73
C MET A 15 -6.20 -1.36 -5.88
N PHE A 16 -7.10 -2.27 -5.53
CA PHE A 16 -6.76 -3.49 -4.78
C PHE A 16 -6.90 -4.68 -5.71
N THR A 17 -5.89 -5.55 -5.74
CA THR A 17 -5.89 -6.75 -6.59
C THR A 17 -5.35 -7.95 -5.83
N GLY A 18 -5.61 -9.14 -6.38
CA GLY A 18 -5.00 -10.37 -5.87
C GLY A 18 -5.47 -10.79 -4.48
N TRP A 19 -6.70 -10.43 -4.09
CA TRP A 19 -7.23 -10.82 -2.78
C TRP A 19 -7.41 -12.32 -2.69
N ASN A 20 -6.85 -12.90 -1.62
CA ASN A 20 -6.91 -14.34 -1.38
C ASN A 20 -7.38 -14.69 0.05
N SER A 21 -8.13 -13.83 0.69
CA SER A 21 -8.62 -13.93 2.07
C SER A 21 -7.58 -13.57 3.14
N SER A 22 -6.30 -13.53 2.81
CA SER A 22 -5.24 -13.19 3.77
C SER A 22 -4.40 -12.03 3.29
N ASP A 23 -4.28 -11.85 2.00
CA ASP A 23 -3.43 -10.85 1.36
C ASP A 23 -4.20 -10.13 0.27
N VAL A 24 -3.89 -8.86 0.08
CA VAL A 24 -4.35 -8.08 -1.08
C VAL A 24 -3.21 -7.16 -1.46
N GLU A 25 -3.04 -6.92 -2.76
CA GLU A 25 -2.04 -5.98 -3.26
C GLU A 25 -2.68 -4.63 -3.53
N VAL A 26 -2.06 -3.55 -3.05
CA VAL A 26 -2.52 -2.20 -3.29
C VAL A 26 -1.69 -1.54 -4.38
N HIS A 27 -2.36 -0.87 -5.30
CA HIS A 27 -1.74 -0.07 -6.36
C HIS A 27 -2.18 1.38 -6.18
N VAL A 28 -1.23 2.30 -6.12
CA VAL A 28 -1.52 3.72 -5.92
C VAL A 28 -1.09 4.49 -7.16
N PHE A 29 -2.03 5.22 -7.71
CA PHE A 29 -1.81 6.14 -8.83
C PHE A 29 -1.73 7.55 -8.28
N ALA A 30 -0.71 8.31 -8.68
CA ALA A 30 -0.39 9.65 -8.15
C ALA A 30 0.02 9.61 -6.66
N PRO A 31 1.13 8.93 -6.33
CA PRO A 31 1.52 8.73 -4.93
C PRO A 31 1.89 10.03 -4.18
N GLY A 32 2.12 11.14 -4.89
CA GLY A 32 2.33 12.44 -4.23
C GLY A 32 1.13 12.92 -3.43
N LEU A 33 -0.04 12.30 -3.61
CA LEU A 33 -1.25 12.62 -2.87
C LEU A 33 -1.48 11.70 -1.65
N LEU A 34 -0.53 10.83 -1.33
CA LEU A 34 -0.61 9.97 -0.16
C LEU A 34 -0.40 10.78 1.11
N THR A 35 -1.51 11.22 1.68
CA THR A 35 -1.53 11.86 2.99
C THR A 35 -1.83 10.84 4.06
N ARG A 36 -1.72 11.23 5.34
CA ARG A 36 -2.13 10.37 6.46
C ARG A 36 -3.59 9.93 6.33
N ARG A 37 -4.44 10.83 5.85
CA ARG A 37 -5.86 10.56 5.66
C ARG A 37 -6.07 9.46 4.62
N VAL A 38 -5.36 9.54 3.49
CA VAL A 38 -5.46 8.54 2.42
C VAL A 38 -4.88 7.20 2.87
N VAL A 39 -3.75 7.21 3.58
CA VAL A 39 -3.17 5.97 4.14
C VAL A 39 -4.16 5.32 5.11
N ARG A 40 -4.78 6.10 5.98
CA ARG A 40 -5.81 5.58 6.90
C ARG A 40 -6.97 4.95 6.14
N LEU A 41 -7.42 5.59 5.06
CA LEU A 41 -8.50 5.06 4.23
C LEU A 41 -8.10 3.73 3.58
N ILE A 42 -6.90 3.65 3.01
CA ILE A 42 -6.39 2.43 2.39
C ILE A 42 -6.33 1.28 3.41
N MET A 43 -5.79 1.55 4.59
CA MET A 43 -5.68 0.54 5.64
C MET A 43 -7.05 0.12 6.16
N GLY A 44 -7.97 1.06 6.28
CA GLY A 44 -9.35 0.78 6.67
C GLY A 44 -10.06 -0.13 5.68
N ILE A 45 -9.90 0.13 4.39
CA ILE A 45 -10.48 -0.72 3.33
C ILE A 45 -9.87 -2.12 3.39
N ALA A 46 -8.55 -2.23 3.48
CA ALA A 46 -7.88 -3.52 3.55
C ALA A 46 -8.37 -4.36 4.74
N LEU A 47 -8.59 -3.71 5.87
CA LEU A 47 -8.99 -4.38 7.09
C LEU A 47 -10.49 -4.72 7.10
N LEU A 48 -11.34 -3.74 6.77
CA LEU A 48 -12.78 -3.86 6.96
C LEU A 48 -13.50 -4.50 5.78
N GLN A 49 -13.03 -4.28 4.55
CA GLN A 49 -13.65 -4.87 3.38
C GLN A 49 -13.00 -6.20 2.98
N PHE A 50 -11.69 -6.30 3.07
CA PHE A 50 -10.97 -7.50 2.66
C PHE A 50 -10.57 -8.41 3.82
N GLY A 51 -10.47 -7.87 5.04
CA GLY A 51 -10.17 -8.66 6.23
C GLY A 51 -8.79 -9.32 6.19
N VAL A 52 -7.81 -8.66 5.57
CA VAL A 52 -6.51 -9.27 5.31
C VAL A 52 -5.61 -9.30 6.54
N ASN A 53 -4.65 -10.21 6.54
CA ASN A 53 -3.58 -10.29 7.53
C ASN A 53 -2.34 -9.54 7.06
N ARG A 54 -2.26 -9.22 5.78
CA ARG A 54 -1.15 -8.48 5.18
C ARG A 54 -1.63 -7.70 3.97
N LEU A 55 -0.95 -6.60 3.68
CA LEU A 55 -1.20 -5.76 2.51
C LEU A 55 0.11 -5.65 1.75
N THR A 56 0.12 -6.10 0.50
CA THR A 56 1.33 -6.14 -0.32
C THR A 56 1.47 -4.88 -1.15
N VAL A 57 2.68 -4.32 -1.19
CA VAL A 57 3.05 -3.19 -2.04
C VAL A 57 4.27 -3.57 -2.85
N ARG A 58 4.20 -3.41 -4.16
CA ARG A 58 5.33 -3.59 -5.07
C ARG A 58 5.63 -2.28 -5.77
N THR A 59 6.90 -1.88 -5.79
CA THR A 59 7.30 -0.64 -6.45
C THR A 59 8.74 -0.73 -6.94
N ARG A 60 9.03 -0.05 -8.05
CA ARG A 60 10.41 0.18 -8.52
C ARG A 60 10.91 1.56 -8.15
N LYS A 61 10.07 2.40 -7.57
CA LYS A 61 10.40 3.78 -7.23
C LYS A 61 11.04 3.85 -5.85
N LYS A 62 12.26 4.36 -5.77
CA LYS A 62 13.04 4.40 -4.52
C LYS A 62 12.36 5.22 -3.43
N HIS A 63 11.76 6.35 -3.79
CA HIS A 63 11.11 7.20 -2.79
C HIS A 63 9.85 6.55 -2.21
N MET A 64 9.12 5.80 -3.03
CA MET A 64 7.97 5.04 -2.57
C MET A 64 8.42 3.92 -1.62
N ALA A 65 9.46 3.19 -1.99
CA ALA A 65 10.02 2.14 -1.15
C ALA A 65 10.44 2.68 0.22
N ARG A 66 11.13 3.84 0.24
CA ARG A 66 11.50 4.48 1.51
C ARG A 66 10.29 4.93 2.31
N GLY A 67 9.29 5.49 1.62
CA GLY A 67 8.08 5.97 2.28
C GLY A 67 7.29 4.86 2.97
N VAL A 68 7.08 3.73 2.29
CA VAL A 68 6.32 2.62 2.89
C VAL A 68 7.08 1.97 4.05
N ARG A 69 8.41 1.86 3.94
CA ARG A 69 9.22 1.34 5.06
C ARG A 69 9.15 2.27 6.27
N LYS A 70 9.18 3.56 6.04
CA LYS A 70 9.14 4.57 7.10
C LYS A 70 7.87 4.48 7.93
N VAL A 71 6.76 4.10 7.33
CA VAL A 71 5.48 3.97 8.03
C VAL A 71 5.19 2.54 8.49
N GLY A 72 6.14 1.63 8.35
CA GLY A 72 6.05 0.31 8.99
C GLY A 72 5.98 -0.89 8.07
N ALA A 73 6.11 -0.71 6.76
CA ALA A 73 6.16 -1.86 5.85
C ALA A 73 7.48 -2.62 6.00
N VAL A 74 7.41 -3.93 5.86
CA VAL A 74 8.55 -4.83 5.93
C VAL A 74 8.98 -5.21 4.53
N TYR A 75 10.28 -5.09 4.23
CA TYR A 75 10.83 -5.51 2.94
C TYR A 75 10.83 -7.03 2.86
N GLU A 76 10.26 -7.57 1.77
CA GLU A 76 10.14 -9.02 1.58
C GLU A 76 10.97 -9.56 0.43
N GLY A 77 11.60 -8.72 -0.36
CA GLY A 77 12.46 -9.15 -1.45
C GLY A 77 12.24 -8.38 -2.73
N THR A 78 12.94 -8.81 -3.77
CA THR A 78 12.88 -8.21 -5.10
C THR A 78 12.23 -9.18 -6.07
N VAL A 79 11.23 -8.71 -6.82
CA VAL A 79 10.61 -9.48 -7.90
C VAL A 79 11.28 -9.06 -9.19
N LYS A 80 12.15 -9.93 -9.72
CA LYS A 80 12.91 -9.64 -10.93
C LYS A 80 12.03 -9.73 -12.16
N ARG A 81 12.31 -8.91 -13.16
CA ARG A 81 11.66 -8.91 -14.47
C ARG A 81 10.16 -8.67 -14.43
N LEU A 82 9.67 -8.03 -13.37
CA LEU A 82 8.24 -7.73 -13.25
C LEU A 82 7.78 -6.71 -14.31
N TYR A 83 8.66 -5.78 -14.67
CA TYR A 83 8.34 -4.68 -15.59
C TYR A 83 9.10 -4.74 -16.91
N GLY A 84 9.87 -5.81 -17.18
CA GLY A 84 10.63 -5.92 -18.41
C GLY A 84 11.56 -7.13 -18.41
N PRO A 85 12.38 -7.29 -19.46
CA PRO A 85 13.09 -8.55 -19.74
C PRO A 85 14.41 -8.72 -19.01
N THR A 86 14.88 -7.75 -18.22
CA THR A 86 16.17 -7.84 -17.55
C THR A 86 16.01 -7.91 -16.03
N ASP A 87 17.09 -8.32 -15.34
CA ASP A 87 17.13 -8.37 -13.87
C ASP A 87 17.51 -7.02 -13.24
N THR A 88 17.60 -5.95 -14.04
CA THR A 88 17.98 -4.62 -13.55
C THR A 88 16.91 -4.03 -12.64
N ALA A 89 17.30 -3.06 -11.82
CA ALA A 89 16.38 -2.34 -10.96
C ALA A 89 15.22 -1.69 -11.73
N GLN A 90 15.46 -1.30 -12.98
CA GLN A 90 14.44 -0.69 -13.84
C GLN A 90 13.30 -1.66 -14.15
N HIS A 91 13.58 -2.95 -14.28
CA HIS A 91 12.59 -3.97 -14.61
C HIS A 91 12.15 -4.80 -13.41
N SER A 92 12.65 -4.50 -12.23
CA SER A 92 12.36 -5.25 -11.01
C SER A 92 11.56 -4.41 -10.03
N ALA A 93 10.78 -5.07 -9.19
CA ALA A 93 10.05 -4.42 -8.12
C ALA A 93 10.59 -4.84 -6.76
N GLN A 94 10.66 -3.90 -5.84
CA GLN A 94 10.84 -4.21 -4.43
C GLN A 94 9.47 -4.51 -3.84
N GLN A 95 9.37 -5.61 -3.11
CA GLN A 95 8.12 -6.01 -2.47
C GLN A 95 8.17 -5.74 -0.98
N PHE A 96 7.11 -5.13 -0.48
CA PHE A 96 6.92 -4.82 0.93
C PHE A 96 5.57 -5.33 1.38
N ALA A 97 5.44 -5.60 2.67
CA ALA A 97 4.16 -5.94 3.27
C ALA A 97 3.91 -5.13 4.53
N PHE A 98 2.68 -4.67 4.67
CA PHE A 98 2.16 -4.21 5.95
C PHE A 98 1.45 -5.39 6.60
N TYR A 99 1.88 -5.79 7.78
CA TYR A 99 1.23 -6.87 8.52
C TYR A 99 0.06 -6.33 9.33
N ARG A 100 -0.81 -7.22 9.77
CA ARG A 100 -2.07 -6.87 10.41
C ARG A 100 -1.94 -5.85 11.53
N GLU A 101 -0.95 -6.01 12.39
CA GLU A 101 -0.72 -5.11 13.52
C GLU A 101 -0.46 -3.68 13.05
N THR A 102 0.35 -3.53 12.03
CA THR A 102 0.65 -2.23 11.44
C THR A 102 -0.55 -1.66 10.70
N ILE A 103 -1.30 -2.50 9.98
CA ILE A 103 -2.53 -2.07 9.30
C ILE A 103 -3.52 -1.51 10.31
N GLU A 104 -3.74 -2.21 11.41
CA GLU A 104 -4.65 -1.76 12.45
C GLU A 104 -4.22 -0.42 13.05
N LYS A 105 -2.92 -0.28 13.31
CA LYS A 105 -2.36 0.96 13.84
C LYS A 105 -2.55 2.13 12.88
N LEU A 106 -2.25 1.93 11.60
CA LEU A 106 -2.36 2.98 10.59
C LEU A 106 -3.82 3.32 10.27
N ALA A 107 -4.72 2.35 10.40
CA ALA A 107 -6.15 2.59 10.25
C ALA A 107 -6.76 3.32 11.45
N GLY A 108 -6.00 3.46 12.53
CA GLY A 108 -6.47 4.12 13.74
C GLY A 108 -7.36 3.26 14.63
N LEU A 109 -7.32 1.94 14.44
CA LEU A 109 -8.18 1.02 15.19
C LEU A 109 -7.52 0.45 16.44
N SER A 110 -6.20 0.36 16.46
CA SER A 110 -5.48 -0.28 17.58
C SER A 110 -5.66 0.46 18.90
N GLY A 111 -5.75 1.81 18.85
CA GLY A 111 -5.96 2.61 20.06
C GLY A 111 -7.35 2.46 20.65
N GLN A 112 -8.32 2.03 19.88
CA GLN A 112 -9.71 1.89 20.33
C GLN A 112 -9.93 0.65 21.19
N ARG A 113 -9.03 -0.31 21.10
CA ARG A 113 -9.15 -1.56 21.83
C ARG A 113 -8.68 -1.49 23.26
N THR A 114 -8.04 -0.40 23.63
CA THR A 114 -7.53 -0.21 24.98
C THR A 114 -8.53 0.45 25.90
N THR A 115 -9.65 0.83 25.37
CA THR A 115 -10.70 1.52 26.15
C THR A 115 -11.75 0.59 26.74
#